data_e7edd0dbdf7add597e40681d7015a6cf
#
_entry.id   e7edd0dbdf7add597e40681d7015a6cf
#
_cell.length_a   1.000
_cell.length_b   1.000
_cell.length_c   1.000
_cell.angle_alpha   90.00
_cell.angle_beta   90.00
_cell.angle_gamma   90.00
#
_symmetry.space_group_name_H-M   'P 1'
#
loop_
_entity.id
_entity.type
_entity.pdbx_description
1 polymer ?
#
loop_
_entity_poly.entity_id
_entity_poly.type
_entity_poly.pdbx_seq_one_letter_code
_entity_poly.pdbx_strand_id
1 'polypeptide(L)'
;LRQLFNRPATNPFPAARAPKTATGFLEDIQAERVTANPPVPIPPGFRGKIAYDREKCIGCQLCIRVCPAKVIEFIPDEKKVKFFITRCCFCAQCAEVCPVDCIAMTDEFLLADTDKRSANLVVTE
;
A
#
# COMPACT_ATOMS: atom_id res chain seq x y z
N LEU A 1 -31.58 9.11 16.62
CA LEU A 1 -31.30 9.90 17.85
C LEU A 1 -30.45 9.15 18.87
N ARG A 2 -30.65 7.84 19.08
CA ARG A 2 -29.87 7.04 20.04
C ARG A 2 -28.36 6.99 19.69
N GLN A 3 -28.01 6.99 18.41
CA GLN A 3 -26.59 6.97 17.94
C GLN A 3 -25.86 8.28 18.26
N LEU A 4 -26.57 9.38 18.41
CA LEU A 4 -25.99 10.70 18.74
C LEU A 4 -25.30 10.73 20.12
N PHE A 5 -25.76 9.87 21.04
CA PHE A 5 -25.25 9.78 22.42
C PHE A 5 -24.31 8.59 22.64
N ASN A 6 -24.05 7.78 21.60
CA ASN A 6 -23.10 6.68 21.69
C ASN A 6 -21.67 7.22 21.52
N ARG A 7 -20.72 6.57 22.21
CA ARG A 7 -19.30 6.86 21.98
C ARG A 7 -18.94 6.49 20.52
N PRO A 8 -18.06 7.26 19.86
CA PRO A 8 -17.55 6.89 18.53
C PRO A 8 -17.00 5.47 18.53
N ALA A 9 -17.38 4.66 17.55
CA ALA A 9 -16.87 3.30 17.38
C ALA A 9 -15.48 3.26 16.74
N THR A 10 -15.01 4.39 16.20
CA THR A 10 -13.71 4.53 15.58
C THR A 10 -12.61 4.62 16.64
N ASN A 11 -11.51 3.91 16.43
CA ASN A 11 -10.31 4.04 17.25
C ASN A 11 -9.48 5.25 16.75
N PRO A 12 -9.35 6.35 17.52
CA PRO A 12 -8.59 7.51 17.10
C PRO A 12 -7.08 7.25 17.20
N PHE A 13 -6.53 6.54 16.24
CA PHE A 13 -5.08 6.35 16.12
C PHE A 13 -4.40 7.67 15.68
N PRO A 14 -3.24 8.04 16.25
CA PRO A 14 -2.43 7.35 17.27
C PRO A 14 -2.83 7.66 18.73
N ALA A 15 -3.85 8.47 18.96
CA ALA A 15 -4.27 8.90 20.30
C ALA A 15 -5.59 8.26 20.73
N ALA A 16 -5.77 7.99 22.02
CA ALA A 16 -7.05 7.53 22.58
C ALA A 16 -8.15 8.59 22.50
N ARG A 17 -7.77 9.86 22.37
CA ARG A 17 -8.66 11.02 22.15
C ARG A 17 -8.00 11.95 21.15
N ALA A 18 -8.79 12.62 20.32
CA ALA A 18 -8.25 13.62 19.39
C ALA A 18 -7.49 14.70 20.17
N PRO A 19 -6.20 14.93 19.91
CA PRO A 19 -5.42 15.97 20.56
C PRO A 19 -5.86 17.35 20.07
N LYS A 20 -5.65 18.39 20.87
CA LYS A 20 -5.92 19.77 20.47
C LYS A 20 -5.05 20.21 19.28
N THR A 21 -3.79 19.78 19.28
CA THR A 21 -2.83 20.04 18.21
C THR A 21 -1.95 18.80 18.02
N ALA A 22 -1.62 18.46 16.75
CA ALA A 22 -0.75 17.33 16.44
C ALA A 22 0.68 17.54 16.97
N THR A 23 1.22 18.76 16.84
CA THR A 23 2.56 19.12 17.32
C THR A 23 2.68 18.97 18.83
N GLY A 24 1.73 19.51 19.60
CA GLY A 24 1.72 19.35 21.05
C GLY A 24 1.60 17.88 21.51
N PHE A 25 0.85 17.05 20.77
CA PHE A 25 0.77 15.63 21.05
C PHE A 25 2.11 14.91 20.80
N LEU A 26 2.83 15.26 19.75
CA LEU A 26 4.17 14.71 19.48
C LEU A 26 5.20 15.12 20.54
N GLU A 27 5.14 16.39 20.98
CA GLU A 27 5.97 16.88 22.08
C GLU A 27 5.68 16.14 23.40
N ASP A 28 4.40 15.85 23.67
CA ASP A 28 3.98 15.09 24.84
C ASP A 28 4.46 13.62 24.79
N ILE A 29 4.48 13.00 23.59
CA ILE A 29 5.04 11.66 23.39
C ILE A 29 6.56 11.69 23.62
N GLN A 30 7.27 12.67 23.06
CA GLN A 30 8.72 12.80 23.24
C GLN A 30 9.11 13.04 24.70
N ALA A 31 8.27 13.74 25.45
CA ALA A 31 8.46 14.00 26.87
C ALA A 31 7.91 12.86 27.77
N GLU A 32 7.51 11.73 27.20
CA GLU A 32 6.94 10.56 27.90
C GLU A 32 5.71 10.87 28.77
N ARG A 33 5.04 12.01 28.52
CA ARG A 33 3.82 12.39 29.24
C ARG A 33 2.57 11.64 28.77
N VAL A 34 2.58 11.21 27.50
CA VAL A 34 1.46 10.50 26.85
C VAL A 34 2.01 9.33 26.05
N THR A 35 1.35 8.20 26.10
CA THR A 35 1.68 7.03 25.29
C THR A 35 0.79 6.98 24.06
N ALA A 36 1.39 6.83 22.87
CA ALA A 36 0.64 6.59 21.65
C ALA A 36 -0.04 5.22 21.66
N ASN A 37 -1.20 5.11 21.02
CA ASN A 37 -1.81 3.81 20.81
C ASN A 37 -0.90 2.93 19.92
N PRO A 38 -0.83 1.62 20.17
CA PRO A 38 -0.08 0.72 19.31
C PRO A 38 -0.68 0.75 17.89
N PRO A 39 0.16 0.56 16.85
CA PRO A 39 -0.33 0.48 15.49
C PRO A 39 -1.32 -0.68 15.33
N VAL A 40 -2.34 -0.47 14.50
CA VAL A 40 -3.28 -1.53 14.16
C VAL A 40 -2.52 -2.60 13.36
N PRO A 41 -2.59 -3.88 13.74
CA PRO A 41 -1.93 -4.94 13.00
C PRO A 41 -2.53 -5.06 11.58
N ILE A 42 -1.67 -5.31 10.60
CA ILE A 42 -2.10 -5.50 9.22
C ILE A 42 -2.83 -6.85 9.13
N PRO A 43 -4.08 -6.89 8.63
CA PRO A 43 -4.83 -8.13 8.54
C PRO A 43 -4.24 -9.07 7.47
N PRO A 44 -4.40 -10.39 7.63
CA PRO A 44 -4.02 -11.35 6.60
C PRO A 44 -4.72 -11.05 5.26
N GLY A 45 -4.00 -11.18 4.15
CA GLY A 45 -4.54 -10.90 2.81
C GLY A 45 -4.62 -9.40 2.48
N PHE A 46 -3.92 -8.56 3.22
CA PHE A 46 -3.80 -7.15 2.89
C PHE A 46 -3.18 -6.96 1.49
N ARG A 47 -3.66 -5.96 0.77
CA ARG A 47 -3.24 -5.67 -0.61
C ARG A 47 -2.46 -4.36 -0.66
N GLY A 48 -1.23 -4.40 -0.16
CA GLY A 48 -0.31 -3.27 -0.24
C GLY A 48 0.45 -3.20 -1.56
N LYS A 49 1.66 -2.67 -1.56
CA LYS A 49 2.50 -2.52 -2.75
C LYS A 49 2.74 -3.84 -3.46
N ILE A 50 2.82 -3.80 -4.78
CA ILE A 50 3.19 -4.94 -5.60
C ILE A 50 4.67 -5.25 -5.39
N ALA A 51 4.98 -6.50 -5.04
CA ALA A 51 6.31 -7.08 -5.17
C ALA A 51 6.40 -7.81 -6.51
N TYR A 52 7.51 -7.63 -7.20
CA TYR A 52 7.75 -8.23 -8.51
C TYR A 52 9.10 -8.93 -8.55
N ASP A 53 9.08 -10.23 -8.79
CA ASP A 53 10.28 -11.04 -9.01
C ASP A 53 10.58 -11.06 -10.51
N ARG A 54 11.50 -10.18 -10.89
CA ARG A 54 11.88 -10.01 -12.29
C ARG A 54 12.52 -11.27 -12.88
N GLU A 55 13.26 -12.04 -12.10
CA GLU A 55 13.97 -13.23 -12.57
C GLU A 55 12.99 -14.33 -12.96
N LYS A 56 11.96 -14.56 -12.15
CA LYS A 56 10.90 -15.54 -12.44
C LYS A 56 10.00 -15.15 -13.61
N CYS A 57 9.91 -13.87 -13.94
CA CYS A 57 8.99 -13.39 -14.97
C CYS A 57 9.35 -13.93 -16.35
N ILE A 58 8.40 -14.55 -17.04
CA ILE A 58 8.55 -15.10 -18.40
C ILE A 58 8.05 -14.15 -19.50
N GLY A 59 7.56 -12.97 -19.16
CA GLY A 59 7.07 -11.98 -20.13
C GLY A 59 5.76 -12.35 -20.84
N CYS A 60 4.90 -13.19 -20.25
CA CYS A 60 3.66 -13.68 -20.86
C CYS A 60 2.58 -12.62 -21.07
N GLN A 61 2.71 -11.43 -20.46
CA GLN A 61 1.80 -10.28 -20.56
C GLN A 61 0.37 -10.51 -20.05
N LEU A 62 0.07 -11.60 -19.36
CA LEU A 62 -1.26 -11.85 -18.80
C LEU A 62 -1.66 -10.77 -17.77
N CYS A 63 -0.73 -10.34 -16.94
CA CYS A 63 -0.94 -9.26 -15.97
C CYS A 63 -1.36 -7.94 -16.63
N ILE A 64 -0.85 -7.64 -17.84
CA ILE A 64 -1.23 -6.44 -18.60
C ILE A 64 -2.68 -6.55 -19.06
N ARG A 65 -3.11 -7.72 -19.52
CA ARG A 65 -4.47 -7.95 -20.06
C ARG A 65 -5.54 -7.79 -19.00
N VAL A 66 -5.27 -8.25 -17.77
CA VAL A 66 -6.25 -8.23 -16.67
C VAL A 66 -6.24 -6.91 -15.89
N CYS A 67 -5.25 -6.05 -16.08
CA CYS A 67 -5.12 -4.83 -15.31
C CYS A 67 -6.21 -3.80 -15.67
N PRO A 68 -7.19 -3.52 -14.79
CA PRO A 68 -8.26 -2.57 -15.09
C PRO A 68 -7.77 -1.12 -15.19
N ALA A 69 -6.72 -0.79 -14.43
CA ALA A 69 -6.13 0.56 -14.40
C ALA A 69 -5.04 0.78 -15.45
N LYS A 70 -4.66 -0.27 -16.21
CA LYS A 70 -3.61 -0.23 -17.25
C LYS A 70 -2.30 0.38 -16.75
N VAL A 71 -1.84 -0.07 -15.58
CA VAL A 71 -0.64 0.47 -14.90
C VAL A 71 0.62 -0.36 -15.17
N ILE A 72 0.51 -1.41 -15.97
CA ILE A 72 1.61 -2.34 -16.26
C ILE A 72 2.05 -2.10 -17.71
N GLU A 73 3.32 -1.79 -17.89
CA GLU A 73 3.92 -1.62 -19.21
C GLU A 73 4.91 -2.76 -19.51
N PHE A 74 4.94 -3.21 -20.74
CA PHE A 74 5.88 -4.21 -21.23
C PHE A 74 7.17 -3.57 -21.69
N ILE A 75 8.31 -4.20 -21.36
CA ILE A 75 9.65 -3.81 -21.79
C ILE A 75 10.10 -4.84 -22.83
N PRO A 76 10.02 -4.53 -24.14
CA PRO A 76 10.24 -5.53 -25.19
C PRO A 76 11.64 -6.13 -25.19
N ASP A 77 12.66 -5.31 -25.00
CA ASP A 77 14.08 -5.69 -25.08
C ASP A 77 14.44 -6.74 -24.02
N GLU A 78 13.79 -6.67 -22.87
CA GLU A 78 14.08 -7.55 -21.73
C GLU A 78 13.00 -8.63 -21.53
N LYS A 79 11.88 -8.54 -22.27
CA LYS A 79 10.67 -9.38 -22.10
C LYS A 79 10.16 -9.37 -20.65
N LYS A 80 10.18 -8.21 -20.01
CA LYS A 80 9.78 -7.98 -18.63
C LYS A 80 8.69 -6.93 -18.55
N VAL A 81 8.19 -6.67 -17.35
CA VAL A 81 7.16 -5.67 -17.11
C VAL A 81 7.60 -4.68 -16.04
N LYS A 82 7.00 -3.48 -16.05
CA LYS A 82 7.13 -2.48 -14.99
C LYS A 82 5.74 -2.03 -14.55
N PHE A 83 5.62 -1.69 -13.27
CA PHE A 83 4.35 -1.31 -12.64
C PHE A 83 4.41 0.14 -12.18
N PHE A 84 3.38 0.93 -12.49
CA PHE A 84 3.20 2.29 -11.99
C PHE A 84 2.21 2.30 -10.84
N ILE A 85 2.72 2.25 -9.61
CA ILE A 85 1.90 2.11 -8.40
C ILE A 85 0.97 3.32 -8.19
N THR A 86 1.36 4.51 -8.63
CA THR A 86 0.55 5.74 -8.50
C THR A 86 -0.87 5.65 -9.06
N ARG A 87 -1.12 4.75 -9.99
CA ARG A 87 -2.43 4.53 -10.61
C ARG A 87 -3.01 3.16 -10.28
N CYS A 88 -2.31 2.37 -9.47
CA CYS A 88 -2.74 1.03 -9.11
C CYS A 88 -3.96 1.08 -8.18
N CYS A 89 -4.95 0.23 -8.43
CA CYS A 89 -6.11 0.07 -7.57
C CYS A 89 -5.97 -1.13 -6.60
N PHE A 90 -4.80 -1.74 -6.51
CA PHE A 90 -4.46 -2.83 -5.60
C PHE A 90 -5.46 -4.01 -5.63
N CYS A 91 -6.01 -4.32 -6.81
CA CYS A 91 -7.02 -5.38 -6.98
C CYS A 91 -6.46 -6.80 -6.93
N ALA A 92 -5.13 -7.00 -6.96
CA ALA A 92 -4.41 -8.26 -6.94
C ALA A 92 -4.60 -9.16 -8.19
N GLN A 93 -5.43 -8.82 -9.17
CA GLN A 93 -5.69 -9.66 -10.35
C GLN A 93 -4.42 -10.04 -11.13
N CYS A 94 -3.41 -9.14 -11.17
CA CYS A 94 -2.13 -9.44 -11.81
C CYS A 94 -1.33 -10.52 -11.08
N ALA A 95 -1.44 -10.59 -9.75
CA ALA A 95 -0.83 -11.64 -8.94
C ALA A 95 -1.57 -12.97 -9.13
N GLU A 96 -2.90 -12.96 -9.08
CA GLU A 96 -3.74 -14.15 -9.23
C GLU A 96 -3.62 -14.83 -10.61
N VAL A 97 -3.38 -14.06 -11.67
CA VAL A 97 -3.28 -14.60 -13.04
C VAL A 97 -1.86 -15.04 -13.41
N CYS A 98 -0.87 -14.75 -12.58
CA CYS A 98 0.53 -15.01 -12.90
C CYS A 98 0.85 -16.51 -12.87
N PRO A 99 1.22 -17.15 -14.00
CA PRO A 99 1.44 -18.60 -14.03
C PRO A 99 2.73 -19.06 -13.37
N VAL A 100 3.61 -18.10 -13.02
CA VAL A 100 4.92 -18.37 -12.39
C VAL A 100 5.07 -17.67 -11.04
N ASP A 101 3.99 -17.15 -10.49
CA ASP A 101 3.93 -16.49 -9.17
C ASP A 101 5.05 -15.45 -8.95
N CYS A 102 5.37 -14.68 -10.00
CA CYS A 102 6.39 -13.64 -9.93
C CYS A 102 5.85 -12.29 -9.44
N ILE A 103 4.55 -12.20 -9.14
CA ILE A 103 3.89 -10.99 -8.65
C ILE A 103 3.16 -11.33 -7.35
N ALA A 104 3.40 -10.55 -6.30
CA ALA A 104 2.73 -10.70 -5.02
C ALA A 104 2.27 -9.35 -4.48
N MET A 105 1.28 -9.36 -3.59
CA MET A 105 0.89 -8.18 -2.81
C MET A 105 1.63 -8.22 -1.47
N THR A 106 2.16 -7.09 -1.04
CA THR A 106 2.86 -6.95 0.24
C THR A 106 2.01 -6.24 1.27
N ASP A 107 2.52 -6.15 2.49
CA ASP A 107 1.92 -5.38 3.58
C ASP A 107 2.33 -3.90 3.56
N GLU A 108 3.16 -3.48 2.60
CA GLU A 108 3.64 -2.11 2.47
C GLU A 108 2.53 -1.19 1.95
N PHE A 109 2.15 -0.19 2.72
CA PHE A 109 1.12 0.79 2.37
C PHE A 109 1.56 2.26 2.49
N LEU A 110 2.76 2.52 3.02
CA LEU A 110 3.31 3.86 3.13
C LEU A 110 3.94 4.29 1.79
N LEU A 111 3.08 4.62 0.83
CA LEU A 111 3.45 4.86 -0.56
C LEU A 111 3.34 6.33 -0.98
N ALA A 112 3.49 7.26 -0.03
CA ALA A 112 3.44 8.68 -0.31
C ALA A 112 4.77 9.19 -0.90
N ASP A 113 4.68 9.89 -2.02
CA ASP A 113 5.81 10.57 -2.65
C ASP A 113 5.32 11.80 -3.40
N THR A 114 6.18 12.80 -3.52
CA THR A 114 5.93 14.01 -4.32
C THR A 114 6.19 13.79 -5.82
N ASP A 115 7.07 12.84 -6.16
CA ASP A 115 7.32 12.42 -7.53
C ASP A 115 6.63 11.09 -7.85
N LYS A 116 5.62 11.14 -8.72
CA LYS A 116 4.88 9.96 -9.21
C LYS A 116 5.73 8.92 -9.96
N ARG A 117 6.96 9.24 -10.30
CA ARG A 117 7.92 8.36 -11.00
C ARG A 117 9.10 7.97 -10.13
N SER A 118 9.06 8.25 -8.85
CA SER A 118 10.11 7.82 -7.92
C SER A 118 10.28 6.30 -7.93
N ALA A 119 11.45 5.83 -7.54
CA ALA A 119 11.75 4.41 -7.43
C ALA A 119 10.79 3.66 -6.50
N ASN A 120 10.21 4.35 -5.51
CA ASN A 120 9.22 3.77 -4.60
C ASN A 120 7.87 3.47 -5.29
N LEU A 121 7.54 4.20 -6.35
CA LEU A 121 6.25 4.16 -7.03
C LEU A 121 6.31 3.54 -8.43
N VAL A 122 7.51 3.20 -8.90
CA VAL A 122 7.73 2.44 -10.14
C VAL A 122 8.45 1.15 -9.79
N VAL A 123 7.77 0.02 -9.90
CA VAL A 123 8.33 -1.29 -9.58
C VAL A 123 8.83 -1.95 -10.85
N THR A 124 10.13 -2.23 -10.88
CA THR A 124 10.87 -2.88 -11.98
C THR A 124 11.65 -4.11 -11.53
N GLU A 125 11.83 -4.24 -10.21
CA GLU A 125 12.55 -5.32 -9.53
C GLU A 125 11.71 -5.88 -8.39
#